data_3de7218cce3d002e54cb5523d26a7944
#
_entry.id   3de7218cce3d002e54cb5523d26a7944
#
_cell.length_a   1.000
_cell.length_b   1.000
_cell.length_c   1.000
_cell.angle_alpha   90.00
_cell.angle_beta   90.00
_cell.angle_gamma   90.00
#
_symmetry.space_group_name_H-M   'P 1'
#
loop_
_entity.id
_entity.type
_entity.pdbx_description
1 polymer ?
#
loop_
_entity_poly.entity_id
_entity_poly.type
_entity_poly.pdbx_seq_one_letter_code
_entity_poly.pdbx_strand_id
1 'polypeptide(L)'
;MGRFMNLCSVYINRLDTYRRMVNKKISAGQMEELLKMVRSREVLDTGLKELYDNFDTAFLHLFPDFVDKFNDLLQPEERIVLRKGELLNTELRIFALIRLGINDSSQIAEFLRYSVNTIYNYRAKVKNKACVSRDDFENLVRKIHSVSYTHLRAHETR
;
A
#
# COMPACT_ATOMS: atom_id res chain seq x y z
N MET A 1 -7.88 -8.92 10.75
CA MET A 1 -9.27 -8.49 10.50
C MET A 1 -9.60 -7.15 11.13
N GLY A 2 -9.39 -6.96 12.44
CA GLY A 2 -9.74 -5.71 13.12
C GLY A 2 -9.10 -4.47 12.55
N ARG A 3 -7.85 -4.53 12.11
CA ARG A 3 -7.16 -3.38 11.54
C ARG A 3 -7.70 -2.96 10.18
N PHE A 4 -8.07 -3.92 9.33
CA PHE A 4 -8.69 -3.60 8.04
C PHE A 4 -10.10 -3.05 8.23
N MET A 5 -10.85 -3.54 9.22
CA MET A 5 -12.14 -2.97 9.60
C MET A 5 -11.99 -1.53 10.07
N ASN A 6 -10.97 -1.24 10.88
CA ASN A 6 -10.67 0.13 11.32
C ASN A 6 -10.30 1.02 10.14
N LEU A 7 -9.55 0.50 9.17
CA LEU A 7 -9.22 1.23 7.96
C LEU A 7 -10.49 1.65 7.20
N CYS A 8 -11.42 0.72 7.00
CA CYS A 8 -12.70 1.01 6.35
C CYS A 8 -13.46 2.10 7.10
N SER A 9 -13.50 2.04 8.43
CA SER A 9 -14.15 3.06 9.26
C SER A 9 -13.51 4.43 9.09
N VAL A 10 -12.18 4.49 9.00
CA VAL A 10 -11.45 5.75 8.75
C VAL A 10 -11.88 6.37 7.42
N TYR A 11 -12.00 5.58 6.36
CA TYR A 11 -12.40 6.08 5.04
C TYR A 11 -13.87 6.51 5.01
N ILE A 12 -14.75 5.78 5.65
CA ILE A 12 -16.16 6.17 5.79
C ILE A 12 -16.26 7.51 6.51
N ASN A 13 -15.53 7.67 7.61
CA ASN A 13 -15.49 8.94 8.34
C ASN A 13 -14.92 10.08 7.51
N ARG A 14 -13.90 9.79 6.70
CA ARG A 14 -13.31 10.78 5.79
C ARG A 14 -14.31 11.26 4.75
N LEU A 15 -15.06 10.33 4.15
CA LEU A 15 -16.11 10.65 3.19
C LEU A 15 -17.21 11.50 3.83
N ASP A 16 -17.63 11.17 5.03
CA ASP A 16 -18.65 11.91 5.76
C ASP A 16 -18.18 13.32 6.12
N THR A 17 -16.93 13.45 6.55
CA THR A 17 -16.31 14.76 6.84
C THR A 17 -16.28 15.62 5.58
N TYR A 18 -15.89 15.04 4.44
CA TYR A 18 -15.88 15.73 3.16
C TYR A 18 -17.29 16.19 2.77
N ARG A 19 -18.29 15.32 2.91
CA ARG A 19 -19.69 15.65 2.63
C ARG A 19 -20.17 16.83 3.48
N ARG A 20 -19.87 16.82 4.78
CA ARG A 20 -20.24 17.91 5.70
C ARG A 20 -19.59 19.23 5.31
N MET A 21 -18.32 19.19 4.90
CA MET A 21 -17.58 20.37 4.47
C MET A 21 -18.20 20.97 3.21
N VAL A 22 -18.56 20.14 2.23
CA VAL A 22 -19.23 20.59 1.00
C VAL A 22 -20.56 21.26 1.35
N ASN A 23 -21.39 20.61 2.17
CA ASN A 23 -22.67 21.17 2.62
C ASN A 23 -22.51 22.50 3.33
N LYS A 24 -21.52 22.60 4.21
CA LYS A 24 -21.23 23.84 4.96
C LYS A 24 -20.89 24.99 4.01
N LYS A 25 -20.06 24.74 3.01
CA LYS A 25 -19.66 25.75 2.04
C LYS A 25 -20.84 26.17 1.15
N ILE A 26 -21.67 25.24 0.74
CA ILE A 26 -22.88 25.54 -0.03
C ILE A 26 -23.84 26.42 0.81
N SER A 27 -24.09 26.04 2.06
CA SER A 27 -24.98 26.76 2.96
C SER A 27 -24.48 28.16 3.29
N ALA A 28 -23.16 28.36 3.33
CA ALA A 28 -22.54 29.66 3.59
C ALA A 28 -22.41 30.54 2.34
N GLY A 29 -22.85 30.06 1.17
CA GLY A 29 -22.75 30.80 -0.08
C GLY A 29 -21.33 30.90 -0.64
N GLN A 30 -20.43 30.01 -0.21
CA GLN A 30 -19.01 30.00 -0.61
C GLN A 30 -18.78 29.12 -1.83
N MET A 31 -19.53 29.37 -2.91
CA MET A 31 -19.46 28.53 -4.12
C MET A 31 -18.12 28.64 -4.84
N GLU A 32 -17.51 29.83 -4.88
CA GLU A 32 -16.21 30.00 -5.55
C GLU A 32 -15.11 29.23 -4.83
N GLU A 33 -15.09 29.27 -3.49
CA GLU A 33 -14.16 28.48 -2.70
C GLU A 33 -14.37 26.98 -2.89
N LEU A 34 -15.64 26.56 -2.93
CA LEU A 34 -15.99 25.17 -3.16
C LEU A 34 -15.52 24.71 -4.53
N LEU A 35 -15.73 25.50 -5.58
CA LEU A 35 -15.26 25.18 -6.93
C LEU A 35 -13.73 25.08 -7.00
N LYS A 36 -13.02 26.00 -6.37
CA LYS A 36 -11.56 25.94 -6.26
C LYS A 36 -11.11 24.63 -5.61
N MET A 37 -11.74 24.27 -4.52
CA MET A 37 -11.40 23.07 -3.75
C MET A 37 -11.68 21.80 -4.55
N VAL A 38 -12.82 21.73 -5.23
CA VAL A 38 -13.19 20.58 -6.06
C VAL A 38 -12.27 20.43 -7.26
N ARG A 39 -11.82 21.54 -7.85
CA ARG A 39 -10.86 21.53 -8.97
C ARG A 39 -9.43 21.25 -8.52
N SER A 40 -9.10 21.49 -7.25
CA SER A 40 -7.79 21.21 -6.69
C SER A 40 -7.63 19.72 -6.44
N ARG A 41 -6.43 19.22 -6.68
CA ARG A 41 -6.09 17.83 -6.34
C ARG A 41 -5.69 17.65 -4.88
N GLU A 42 -5.64 18.73 -4.11
CA GLU A 42 -5.15 18.73 -2.74
C GLU A 42 -5.91 17.76 -1.84
N VAL A 43 -7.24 17.74 -1.92
CA VAL A 43 -8.08 16.83 -1.13
C VAL A 43 -7.79 15.39 -1.50
N LEU A 44 -7.69 15.10 -2.80
CA LEU A 44 -7.38 13.76 -3.29
C LEU A 44 -5.98 13.34 -2.84
N ASP A 45 -4.98 14.20 -3.02
CA ASP A 45 -3.60 13.91 -2.68
C ASP A 45 -3.43 13.66 -1.18
N THR A 46 -4.09 14.47 -0.34
CA THR A 46 -4.09 14.27 1.12
C THR A 46 -4.75 12.95 1.49
N GLY A 47 -5.90 12.64 0.87
CA GLY A 47 -6.61 11.39 1.10
C GLY A 47 -5.80 10.17 0.68
N LEU A 48 -5.10 10.24 -0.45
CA LEU A 48 -4.24 9.16 -0.93
C LEU A 48 -3.05 8.94 0.00
N LYS A 49 -2.43 10.02 0.46
CA LYS A 49 -1.33 9.91 1.41
C LYS A 49 -1.77 9.19 2.68
N GLU A 50 -2.90 9.59 3.23
CA GLU A 50 -3.47 8.96 4.41
C GLU A 50 -3.81 7.49 4.17
N LEU A 51 -4.39 7.17 3.00
CA LEU A 51 -4.68 5.80 2.60
C LEU A 51 -3.41 4.95 2.62
N TYR A 52 -2.35 5.42 1.97
CA TYR A 52 -1.13 4.65 1.86
C TYR A 52 -0.40 4.54 3.19
N ASP A 53 -0.40 5.59 4.01
CA ASP A 53 0.18 5.54 5.37
C ASP A 53 -0.56 4.51 6.23
N ASN A 54 -1.88 4.50 6.17
CA ASN A 54 -2.70 3.53 6.90
C ASN A 54 -2.51 2.11 6.39
N PHE A 55 -2.43 1.95 5.05
CA PHE A 55 -2.14 0.66 4.45
C PHE A 55 -0.78 0.14 4.88
N ASP A 56 0.26 0.98 4.79
CA ASP A 56 1.62 0.59 5.14
C ASP A 56 1.70 0.15 6.60
N THR A 57 1.09 0.92 7.49
CA THR A 57 1.07 0.62 8.92
C THR A 57 0.35 -0.71 9.21
N ALA A 58 -0.83 -0.90 8.62
CA ALA A 58 -1.61 -2.13 8.82
C ALA A 58 -0.88 -3.34 8.23
N PHE A 59 -0.31 -3.19 7.03
CA PHE A 59 0.41 -4.27 6.38
C PHE A 59 1.64 -4.70 7.19
N LEU A 60 2.46 -3.75 7.62
CA LEU A 60 3.67 -4.06 8.39
C LEU A 60 3.36 -4.56 9.79
N HIS A 61 2.17 -4.29 10.30
CA HIS A 61 1.73 -4.92 11.54
C HIS A 61 1.50 -6.42 11.36
N LEU A 62 0.98 -6.83 10.19
CA LEU A 62 0.78 -8.23 9.86
C LEU A 62 2.07 -8.91 9.38
N PHE A 63 2.93 -8.18 8.71
CA PHE A 63 4.16 -8.70 8.10
C PHE A 63 5.34 -7.80 8.50
N PRO A 64 5.76 -7.82 9.77
CA PRO A 64 6.79 -6.88 10.26
C PRO A 64 8.15 -7.07 9.60
N ASP A 65 8.48 -8.28 9.14
CA ASP A 65 9.75 -8.59 8.51
C ASP A 65 9.70 -8.52 6.97
N PHE A 66 8.62 -7.98 6.42
CA PHE A 66 8.39 -8.01 4.97
C PHE A 66 9.52 -7.35 4.19
N VAL A 67 9.94 -6.15 4.59
CA VAL A 67 10.98 -5.39 3.88
C VAL A 67 12.29 -6.15 3.88
N ASP A 68 12.69 -6.69 5.03
CA ASP A 68 13.92 -7.46 5.16
C ASP A 68 13.88 -8.75 4.33
N LYS A 69 12.77 -9.48 4.40
CA LYS A 69 12.59 -10.71 3.64
C LYS A 69 12.50 -10.46 2.13
N PHE A 70 11.85 -9.36 1.74
CA PHE A 70 11.80 -8.93 0.35
C PHE A 70 13.22 -8.61 -0.17
N ASN A 71 13.97 -7.84 0.60
CA ASN A 71 15.35 -7.50 0.23
C ASN A 71 16.27 -8.71 0.14
N ASP A 72 16.01 -9.76 0.92
CA ASP A 72 16.75 -11.03 0.80
C ASP A 72 16.59 -11.69 -0.58
N LEU A 73 15.54 -11.36 -1.31
CA LEU A 73 15.28 -11.88 -2.65
C LEU A 73 15.94 -11.04 -3.75
N LEU A 74 16.53 -9.91 -3.38
CA LEU A 74 17.18 -9.00 -4.32
C LEU A 74 18.70 -9.13 -4.24
N GLN A 75 19.38 -8.79 -5.35
CA GLN A 75 20.83 -8.69 -5.34
C GLN A 75 21.26 -7.65 -4.29
N PRO A 76 22.40 -7.86 -3.59
CA PRO A 76 22.81 -6.96 -2.50
C PRO A 76 22.88 -5.50 -2.89
N GLU A 77 23.35 -5.18 -4.09
CA GLU A 77 23.46 -3.81 -4.59
C GLU A 77 22.11 -3.22 -5.04
N GLU A 78 21.07 -4.06 -5.13
CA GLU A 78 19.73 -3.64 -5.59
C GLU A 78 18.71 -3.60 -4.46
N ARG A 79 19.13 -3.83 -3.23
CA ARG A 79 18.23 -3.79 -2.09
C ARG A 79 17.60 -2.42 -1.92
N ILE A 80 16.33 -2.41 -1.55
CA ILE A 80 15.57 -1.18 -1.36
C ILE A 80 15.96 -0.56 -0.02
N VAL A 81 16.38 0.71 -0.06
CA VAL A 81 16.67 1.51 1.13
C VAL A 81 15.58 2.58 1.21
N LEU A 82 14.79 2.51 2.27
CA LEU A 82 13.70 3.45 2.49
C LEU A 82 14.24 4.78 3.06
N ARG A 83 13.57 5.87 2.71
CA ARG A 83 13.87 7.19 3.26
C ARG A 83 13.42 7.25 4.72
N LYS A 84 13.98 8.19 5.47
CA LYS A 84 13.59 8.41 6.87
C LYS A 84 12.09 8.72 6.96
N GLY A 85 11.38 7.98 7.79
CA GLY A 85 9.94 8.14 7.99
C GLY A 85 9.08 7.40 6.97
N GLU A 86 9.68 6.80 5.94
CA GLU A 86 8.98 6.01 4.93
C GLU A 86 8.87 4.55 5.38
N LEU A 87 7.66 4.03 5.44
CA LEU A 87 7.43 2.63 5.84
C LEU A 87 7.53 1.69 4.64
N LEU A 88 6.91 2.07 3.51
CA LEU A 88 6.97 1.37 2.24
C LEU A 88 7.06 2.41 1.13
N ASN A 89 7.65 2.02 0.00
CA ASN A 89 7.60 2.81 -1.23
C ASN A 89 6.65 2.17 -2.24
N THR A 90 6.54 2.72 -3.44
CA THR A 90 5.65 2.21 -4.49
C THR A 90 5.98 0.76 -4.86
N GLU A 91 7.25 0.44 -5.05
CA GLU A 91 7.69 -0.93 -5.40
C GLU A 91 7.27 -1.92 -4.31
N LEU A 92 7.51 -1.59 -3.05
CA LEU A 92 7.15 -2.46 -1.93
C LEU A 92 5.64 -2.58 -1.76
N ARG A 93 4.86 -1.52 -2.02
CA ARG A 93 3.39 -1.59 -1.96
C ARG A 93 2.83 -2.54 -3.01
N ILE A 94 3.39 -2.53 -4.21
CA ILE A 94 2.99 -3.46 -5.27
C ILE A 94 3.13 -4.90 -4.78
N PHE A 95 4.30 -5.23 -4.24
CA PHE A 95 4.57 -6.59 -3.76
C PHE A 95 3.88 -6.91 -2.43
N ALA A 96 3.56 -5.90 -1.63
CA ALA A 96 2.71 -6.08 -0.47
C ALA A 96 1.30 -6.51 -0.88
N LEU A 97 0.74 -5.89 -1.92
CA LEU A 97 -0.55 -6.30 -2.47
C LEU A 97 -0.50 -7.71 -3.02
N ILE A 98 0.58 -8.07 -3.72
CA ILE A 98 0.80 -9.44 -4.21
C ILE A 98 0.85 -10.42 -3.03
N ARG A 99 1.53 -10.04 -1.94
CA ARG A 99 1.57 -10.87 -0.72
C ARG A 99 0.17 -11.11 -0.15
N LEU A 100 -0.70 -10.12 -0.22
CA LEU A 100 -2.08 -10.23 0.25
C LEU A 100 -2.98 -11.02 -0.71
N GLY A 101 -2.44 -11.48 -1.83
CA GLY A 101 -3.17 -12.28 -2.81
C GLY A 101 -3.75 -11.48 -3.98
N ILE A 102 -3.47 -10.19 -4.06
CA ILE A 102 -3.90 -9.35 -5.18
C ILE A 102 -2.81 -9.38 -6.23
N ASN A 103 -2.96 -10.27 -7.21
CA ASN A 103 -1.93 -10.53 -8.23
C ASN A 103 -2.20 -9.82 -9.56
N ASP A 104 -3.42 -9.36 -9.77
CA ASP A 104 -3.83 -8.73 -11.02
C ASP A 104 -3.29 -7.30 -11.10
N SER A 105 -2.48 -7.04 -12.12
CA SER A 105 -1.89 -5.71 -12.34
C SER A 105 -2.93 -4.61 -12.52
N SER A 106 -4.10 -4.93 -13.07
CA SER A 106 -5.19 -3.95 -13.19
C SER A 106 -5.73 -3.51 -11.84
N GLN A 107 -5.92 -4.45 -10.92
CA GLN A 107 -6.38 -4.15 -9.56
C GLN A 107 -5.33 -3.36 -8.77
N ILE A 108 -4.06 -3.75 -8.92
CA ILE A 108 -2.95 -3.04 -8.28
C ILE A 108 -2.87 -1.60 -8.80
N ALA A 109 -2.97 -1.43 -10.12
CA ALA A 109 -2.95 -0.11 -10.77
C ALA A 109 -4.08 0.78 -10.27
N GLU A 110 -5.26 0.22 -10.12
CA GLU A 110 -6.43 0.95 -9.62
C GLU A 110 -6.20 1.43 -8.18
N PHE A 111 -5.71 0.55 -7.32
CA PHE A 111 -5.45 0.90 -5.92
C PHE A 111 -4.37 1.97 -5.80
N LEU A 112 -3.27 1.82 -6.54
CA LEU A 112 -2.12 2.73 -6.45
C LEU A 112 -2.25 3.96 -7.35
N ARG A 113 -3.30 4.04 -8.16
CA ARG A 113 -3.57 5.16 -9.06
C ARG A 113 -2.50 5.34 -10.14
N TYR A 114 -2.02 4.22 -10.67
CA TYR A 114 -1.09 4.18 -11.79
C TYR A 114 -1.75 3.51 -12.99
N SER A 115 -1.11 3.64 -14.17
CA SER A 115 -1.52 2.86 -15.34
C SER A 115 -1.11 1.39 -15.16
N VAL A 116 -1.82 0.49 -15.86
CA VAL A 116 -1.48 -0.94 -15.84
C VAL A 116 -0.06 -1.17 -16.36
N ASN A 117 0.33 -0.43 -17.41
CA ASN A 117 1.69 -0.52 -17.96
C ASN A 117 2.75 -0.13 -16.93
N THR A 118 2.49 0.89 -16.12
CA THR A 118 3.40 1.29 -15.05
C THR A 118 3.60 0.15 -14.05
N ILE A 119 2.52 -0.53 -13.68
CA ILE A 119 2.62 -1.68 -12.76
C ILE A 119 3.41 -2.82 -13.40
N TYR A 120 3.17 -3.15 -14.68
CA TYR A 120 3.96 -4.16 -15.39
C TYR A 120 5.45 -3.81 -15.39
N ASN A 121 5.76 -2.54 -15.64
CA ASN A 121 7.16 -2.07 -15.68
C ASN A 121 7.82 -2.20 -14.30
N TYR A 122 7.13 -1.83 -13.22
CA TYR A 122 7.65 -2.01 -11.87
C TYR A 122 7.90 -3.48 -11.54
N ARG A 123 6.94 -4.34 -11.87
CA ARG A 123 7.07 -5.79 -11.60
C ARG A 123 8.24 -6.39 -12.36
N ALA A 124 8.37 -6.07 -13.64
CA ALA A 124 9.48 -6.54 -14.47
C ALA A 124 10.83 -6.02 -13.97
N LYS A 125 10.90 -4.73 -13.65
CA LYS A 125 12.12 -4.10 -13.16
C LYS A 125 12.62 -4.73 -11.86
N VAL A 126 11.72 -4.97 -10.92
CA VAL A 126 12.07 -5.60 -9.64
C VAL A 126 12.54 -7.04 -9.85
N LYS A 127 11.85 -7.81 -10.69
CA LYS A 127 12.26 -9.18 -10.98
C LYS A 127 13.64 -9.24 -11.63
N ASN A 128 14.02 -8.23 -12.42
CA ASN A 128 15.36 -8.15 -13.00
C ASN A 128 16.46 -7.91 -11.96
N LYS A 129 16.08 -7.41 -10.79
CA LYS A 129 17.00 -7.16 -9.68
C LYS A 129 17.10 -8.32 -8.70
N ALA A 130 16.34 -9.39 -8.93
CA ALA A 130 16.29 -10.54 -8.04
C ALA A 130 17.59 -11.33 -8.05
N CYS A 131 17.98 -11.87 -6.90
CA CYS A 131 19.06 -12.85 -6.79
C CYS A 131 18.54 -14.29 -6.93
N VAL A 132 17.23 -14.45 -7.09
CA VAL A 132 16.56 -15.73 -7.32
C VAL A 132 16.02 -15.75 -8.75
N SER A 133 15.51 -16.93 -9.19
CA SER A 133 14.90 -17.05 -10.50
C SER A 133 13.75 -16.05 -10.65
N ARG A 134 13.73 -15.38 -11.80
CA ARG A 134 12.70 -14.41 -12.16
C ARG A 134 11.29 -15.00 -12.05
N ASP A 135 11.13 -16.26 -12.47
CA ASP A 135 9.85 -16.96 -12.45
C ASP A 135 9.40 -17.33 -11.02
N ASP A 136 10.35 -17.51 -10.11
CA ASP A 136 10.07 -17.87 -8.72
C ASP A 136 9.88 -16.68 -7.80
N PHE A 137 10.25 -15.48 -8.24
CA PHE A 137 10.33 -14.30 -7.38
C PHE A 137 9.00 -14.00 -6.69
N GLU A 138 7.94 -13.88 -7.46
CA GLU A 138 6.61 -13.54 -6.90
C GLU A 138 6.06 -14.66 -6.01
N ASN A 139 6.34 -15.91 -6.34
CA ASN A 139 5.95 -17.04 -5.49
C ASN A 139 6.67 -16.99 -4.14
N LEU A 140 7.95 -16.60 -4.13
CA LEU A 140 8.72 -16.45 -2.91
C LEU A 140 8.22 -15.27 -2.07
N VAL A 141 7.80 -14.17 -2.72
CA VAL A 141 7.17 -13.06 -2.02
C VAL A 141 5.88 -13.52 -1.33
N ARG A 142 5.06 -14.32 -2.00
CA ARG A 142 3.80 -14.84 -1.43
C ARG A 142 4.02 -15.76 -0.23
N LYS A 143 5.21 -16.29 -0.07
CA LYS A 143 5.57 -17.19 1.04
C LYS A 143 6.15 -16.46 2.25
N ILE A 144 6.31 -15.15 2.20
CA ILE A 144 6.78 -14.37 3.35
C ILE A 144 5.74 -14.52 4.47
N HIS A 145 6.21 -14.87 5.67
CA HIS A 145 5.33 -15.22 6.78
C HIS A 145 4.74 -13.99 7.47
N SER A 146 3.48 -14.12 7.88
CA SER A 146 2.82 -13.15 8.74
C SER A 146 3.21 -13.41 10.20
N VAL A 147 2.92 -12.42 11.06
CA VAL A 147 3.14 -12.54 12.52
C VAL A 147 2.41 -13.76 13.09
N SER A 148 1.14 -13.96 12.71
CA SER A 148 0.32 -15.06 13.20
C SER A 148 0.96 -16.41 12.89
N TYR A 149 1.45 -16.59 11.66
CA TYR A 149 2.10 -17.83 11.24
C TYR A 149 3.39 -18.05 12.03
N THR A 150 4.22 -17.03 12.16
CA THR A 150 5.49 -17.12 12.90
C THR A 150 5.23 -17.45 14.37
N HIS A 151 4.24 -16.83 14.97
CA HIS A 151 3.86 -17.07 16.36
C HIS A 151 3.37 -18.52 16.57
N LEU A 152 2.49 -19.00 15.71
CA LEU A 152 1.97 -20.37 15.77
C LEU A 152 3.11 -21.39 15.61
N ARG A 153 4.02 -21.13 14.70
CA ARG A 153 5.15 -22.02 14.48
C ARG A 153 6.09 -22.09 15.67
N ALA A 154 6.34 -20.96 16.32
CA ALA A 154 7.12 -20.90 17.54
C ALA A 154 6.46 -21.71 18.67
N HIS A 155 5.12 -21.72 18.74
CA HIS A 155 4.36 -22.50 19.69
C HIS A 155 4.45 -24.00 19.40
N GLU A 156 4.38 -24.39 18.14
CA GLU A 156 4.44 -25.81 17.73
C GLU A 156 5.80 -26.46 17.99
N THR A 157 6.87 -25.66 18.02
CA THR A 157 8.22 -26.18 18.25
C THR A 157 8.55 -26.38 19.72
N ARG A 158 7.63 -26.07 20.61
CA ARG A 158 7.75 -26.33 22.06
C ARG A 158 7.00 -27.58 22.42
#